data_52ac39a4a75070bc154621933b271300
#
_entry.id   52ac39a4a75070bc154621933b271300
#
_cell.length_a   1.000
_cell.length_b   1.000
_cell.length_c   1.000
_cell.angle_alpha   90.00
_cell.angle_beta   90.00
_cell.angle_gamma   90.00
#
_symmetry.space_group_name_H-M   'P 1'
#
loop_
_entity.id
_entity.type
_entity.pdbx_description
1 polymer ?
#
loop_
_entity_poly.entity_id
_entity_poly.type
_entity_poly.pdbx_seq_one_letter_code
_entity_poly.pdbx_strand_id
1 'polypeptide(L)'
;MRKKGKKWFGLLIAIVFLCAFCVPVAAASKLPRLQVKGTQLVNSSGKKVQLRGISTHGLSWYPEYVNQSAFTFMKKNWKVNAVRLAMYTAEYNGYCTGDASNRRKLEACIDNGVKYATNAGMYVIIDWHILSDGNPQQNQKEALKFFKKMAKKYKNNTNVIYEICNEPNGGTSWSTIKKYAEKIIKGIRTYDKKAVILVGTPNWSQDVDQAALSPVSKKYRKNVMYTLHFYAATHKEWLRDKAQAALDKGL
;
A
#
# COMPACT_ATOMS: atom_id res chain seq x y z
N MET A 1 6.18 5.89 79.50
CA MET A 1 5.14 5.73 78.45
C MET A 1 5.46 6.67 77.28
N ARG A 2 5.98 6.18 76.18
CA ARG A 2 6.36 6.99 75.01
C ARG A 2 5.56 6.52 73.78
N LYS A 3 4.85 7.46 73.18
CA LYS A 3 4.02 7.30 71.95
C LYS A 3 4.86 6.90 70.74
N LYS A 4 4.67 5.71 70.23
CA LYS A 4 5.10 5.32 68.81
C LYS A 4 3.83 5.03 68.07
N GLY A 5 3.48 5.89 67.11
CA GLY A 5 2.33 5.64 66.25
C GLY A 5 1.97 6.81 65.35
N LYS A 6 2.88 7.26 64.46
CA LYS A 6 2.54 8.25 63.40
C LYS A 6 3.42 8.22 62.13
N LYS A 7 4.03 7.12 61.79
CA LYS A 7 4.90 7.08 60.58
C LYS A 7 4.45 6.16 59.43
N TRP A 8 3.32 5.47 59.57
CA TRP A 8 2.87 4.49 58.55
C TRP A 8 1.72 4.96 57.68
N PHE A 9 1.08 6.09 57.96
CA PHE A 9 -0.06 6.59 57.18
C PHE A 9 0.35 7.41 55.95
N GLY A 10 1.57 7.94 55.91
CA GLY A 10 2.09 8.73 54.78
C GLY A 10 2.54 7.90 53.58
N LEU A 11 2.94 6.64 53.79
CA LEU A 11 3.50 5.80 52.72
C LEU A 11 2.43 5.10 51.89
N LEU A 12 1.25 4.88 52.43
CA LEU A 12 0.13 4.25 51.72
C LEU A 12 -0.59 5.19 50.74
N ILE A 13 -0.58 6.50 51.02
CA ILE A 13 -1.21 7.50 50.12
C ILE A 13 -0.34 7.79 48.88
N ALA A 14 1.00 7.70 49.00
CA ALA A 14 1.90 7.89 47.89
C ALA A 14 1.84 6.75 46.82
N ILE A 15 1.53 5.52 47.28
CA ILE A 15 1.46 4.36 46.37
C ILE A 15 0.15 4.33 45.55
N VAL A 16 -0.95 4.85 46.13
CA VAL A 16 -2.25 4.90 45.44
C VAL A 16 -2.29 5.94 44.34
N PHE A 17 -1.49 7.02 44.41
CA PHE A 17 -1.46 8.06 43.38
C PHE A 17 -0.57 7.73 42.17
N LEU A 18 0.32 6.73 42.24
CA LEU A 18 1.18 6.33 41.13
C LEU A 18 0.50 5.34 40.16
N CYS A 19 -0.61 4.72 40.55
CA CYS A 19 -1.35 3.77 39.69
C CYS A 19 -2.45 4.40 38.83
N ALA A 20 -2.72 5.70 38.95
CA ALA A 20 -3.88 6.34 38.32
C ALA A 20 -3.67 6.94 36.96
N PHE A 21 -2.49 6.80 36.32
CA PHE A 21 -2.21 7.35 34.99
C PHE A 21 -1.76 6.33 33.94
N CYS A 22 -2.06 5.05 34.09
CA CYS A 22 -2.10 4.15 32.97
C CYS A 22 -3.38 4.42 32.17
N VAL A 23 -3.40 5.50 31.38
CA VAL A 23 -4.39 5.67 30.34
C VAL A 23 -4.15 4.51 29.37
N PRO A 24 -5.10 3.60 29.18
CA PRO A 24 -4.93 2.55 28.19
C PRO A 24 -4.76 3.24 26.84
N VAL A 25 -3.59 3.10 26.21
CA VAL A 25 -3.43 3.46 24.82
C VAL A 25 -4.43 2.60 24.07
N ALA A 26 -5.55 3.20 23.67
CA ALA A 26 -6.57 2.52 22.90
C ALA A 26 -5.87 1.90 21.68
N ALA A 27 -5.84 0.58 21.61
CA ALA A 27 -5.30 -0.11 20.45
C ALA A 27 -6.00 0.47 19.23
N ALA A 28 -5.23 1.01 18.27
CA ALA A 28 -5.79 1.60 17.07
C ALA A 28 -6.74 0.58 16.43
N SER A 29 -8.01 0.94 16.29
CA SER A 29 -9.02 0.05 15.73
C SER A 29 -8.56 -0.42 14.34
N LYS A 30 -8.53 -1.72 14.13
CA LYS A 30 -8.09 -2.31 12.87
C LYS A 30 -8.95 -1.78 11.74
N LEU A 31 -8.33 -1.13 10.75
CA LEU A 31 -9.06 -0.63 9.58
C LEU A 31 -9.83 -1.77 8.89
N PRO A 32 -11.07 -1.53 8.42
CA PRO A 32 -11.83 -2.54 7.70
C PRO A 32 -11.12 -2.92 6.40
N ARG A 33 -11.09 -4.21 6.09
CA ARG A 33 -10.52 -4.67 4.81
C ARG A 33 -11.33 -4.12 3.64
N LEU A 34 -10.62 -3.65 2.62
CA LEU A 34 -11.23 -3.15 1.39
C LEU A 34 -11.55 -4.30 0.43
N GLN A 35 -12.54 -4.06 -0.41
CA GLN A 35 -13.00 -4.96 -1.46
C GLN A 35 -13.38 -4.15 -2.69
N VAL A 36 -13.29 -4.77 -3.87
CA VAL A 36 -13.82 -4.20 -5.12
C VAL A 36 -15.20 -4.80 -5.38
N LYS A 37 -16.21 -3.94 -5.55
CA LYS A 37 -17.58 -4.33 -5.88
C LYS A 37 -18.07 -3.50 -7.07
N GLY A 38 -18.18 -4.14 -8.23
CA GLY A 38 -18.36 -3.43 -9.51
C GLY A 38 -17.18 -2.46 -9.71
N THR A 39 -17.48 -1.23 -10.07
CA THR A 39 -16.50 -0.15 -10.26
C THR A 39 -16.13 0.58 -8.96
N GLN A 40 -16.51 0.05 -7.78
CA GLN A 40 -16.36 0.74 -6.52
C GLN A 40 -15.40 0.03 -5.56
N LEU A 41 -14.55 0.82 -4.89
CA LEU A 41 -13.82 0.37 -3.71
C LEU A 41 -14.73 0.52 -2.49
N VAL A 42 -14.95 -0.57 -1.76
CA VAL A 42 -15.83 -0.58 -0.58
C VAL A 42 -15.12 -1.22 0.61
N ASN A 43 -15.56 -0.90 1.81
CA ASN A 43 -15.13 -1.59 3.04
C ASN A 43 -15.94 -2.88 3.28
N SER A 44 -15.62 -3.59 4.35
CA SER A 44 -16.29 -4.85 4.71
C SER A 44 -17.80 -4.73 4.99
N SER A 45 -18.30 -3.53 5.30
CA SER A 45 -19.74 -3.24 5.45
C SER A 45 -20.41 -2.78 4.15
N GLY A 46 -19.69 -2.77 3.02
CA GLY A 46 -20.22 -2.34 1.71
C GLY A 46 -20.24 -0.83 1.49
N LYS A 47 -19.77 -0.02 2.45
CA LYS A 47 -19.69 1.44 2.29
C LYS A 47 -18.57 1.82 1.33
N LYS A 48 -18.84 2.72 0.38
CA LYS A 48 -17.85 3.28 -0.55
C LYS A 48 -16.69 3.93 0.22
N VAL A 49 -15.47 3.70 -0.25
CA VAL A 49 -14.24 4.25 0.33
C VAL A 49 -13.46 4.96 -0.77
N GLN A 50 -13.07 6.20 -0.49
CA GLN A 50 -12.11 6.95 -1.29
C GLN A 50 -10.77 6.98 -0.54
N LEU A 51 -9.71 6.52 -1.19
CA LEU A 51 -8.34 6.69 -0.70
C LEU A 51 -7.84 8.07 -1.12
N ARG A 52 -7.51 8.88 -0.11
CA ARG A 52 -6.85 10.18 -0.27
C ARG A 52 -5.47 10.04 0.33
N GLY A 53 -4.49 9.87 -0.51
CA GLY A 53 -3.17 9.42 -0.10
C GLY A 53 -2.04 10.29 -0.63
N ILE A 54 -0.85 9.99 -0.13
CA ILE A 54 0.41 10.55 -0.59
C ILE A 54 1.33 9.38 -0.91
N SER A 55 2.06 9.48 -2.03
CA SER A 55 3.17 8.58 -2.35
C SER A 55 4.45 9.11 -1.71
N THR A 56 5.27 8.21 -1.18
CA THR A 56 6.68 8.54 -0.96
C THR A 56 7.35 8.81 -2.31
N HIS A 57 8.48 9.47 -2.30
CA HIS A 57 9.48 9.31 -3.35
C HIS A 57 10.10 7.90 -3.24
N GLY A 58 11.06 7.57 -4.11
CA GLY A 58 11.70 6.26 -4.07
C GLY A 58 12.34 5.97 -2.71
N LEU A 59 12.03 4.78 -2.17
CA LEU A 59 12.53 4.33 -0.85
C LEU A 59 14.05 4.23 -0.78
N SER A 60 14.75 4.10 -1.92
CA SER A 60 16.21 4.07 -1.99
C SER A 60 16.85 5.46 -1.94
N TRP A 61 16.12 6.53 -2.26
CA TRP A 61 16.61 7.90 -2.22
C TRP A 61 16.33 8.59 -0.88
N TYR A 62 15.11 8.42 -0.37
CA TYR A 62 14.61 9.18 0.79
C TYR A 62 13.91 8.27 1.81
N PRO A 63 14.60 7.24 2.32
CA PRO A 63 14.01 6.30 3.29
C PRO A 63 13.64 6.99 4.61
N GLU A 64 14.25 8.12 4.96
CA GLU A 64 14.02 8.88 6.18
C GLU A 64 12.62 9.46 6.29
N TYR A 65 11.94 9.70 5.16
CA TYR A 65 10.55 10.15 5.17
C TYR A 65 9.55 9.04 5.51
N VAL A 66 9.99 7.79 5.51
CA VAL A 66 9.18 6.68 6.02
C VAL A 66 9.35 6.62 7.53
N ASN A 67 8.66 7.47 8.25
CA ASN A 67 8.72 7.55 9.70
C ASN A 67 7.36 7.79 10.35
N GLN A 68 7.22 7.41 11.63
CA GLN A 68 5.95 7.46 12.36
C GLN A 68 5.43 8.89 12.53
N SER A 69 6.30 9.87 12.77
CA SER A 69 5.91 11.26 13.00
C SER A 69 5.32 11.88 11.74
N ALA A 70 5.95 11.68 10.57
CA ALA A 70 5.45 12.14 9.27
C ALA A 70 4.06 11.55 8.96
N PHE A 71 3.87 10.23 9.15
CA PHE A 71 2.61 9.58 8.88
C PHE A 71 1.50 10.06 9.84
N THR A 72 1.84 10.23 11.12
CA THR A 72 0.90 10.78 12.11
C THR A 72 0.52 12.22 11.78
N PHE A 73 1.50 13.04 11.37
CA PHE A 73 1.25 14.42 10.96
C PHE A 73 0.31 14.51 9.75
N MET A 74 0.60 13.76 8.69
CA MET A 74 -0.23 13.71 7.47
C MET A 74 -1.67 13.27 7.81
N LYS A 75 -1.81 12.24 8.64
CA LYS A 75 -3.13 11.79 9.10
C LYS A 75 -3.89 12.86 9.84
N LYS A 76 -3.25 13.53 10.80
CA LYS A 76 -3.89 14.53 11.68
C LYS A 76 -4.20 15.83 10.95
N ASN A 77 -3.23 16.36 10.19
CA ASN A 77 -3.32 17.71 9.64
C ASN A 77 -3.90 17.72 8.23
N TRP A 78 -3.49 16.79 7.37
CA TRP A 78 -3.92 16.75 5.97
C TRP A 78 -5.07 15.77 5.73
N LYS A 79 -5.52 15.06 6.78
CA LYS A 79 -6.62 14.06 6.69
C LYS A 79 -6.35 12.95 5.68
N VAL A 80 -5.08 12.64 5.43
CA VAL A 80 -4.64 11.55 4.57
C VAL A 80 -5.09 10.21 5.19
N ASN A 81 -5.60 9.30 4.36
CA ASN A 81 -6.05 7.99 4.80
C ASN A 81 -5.31 6.82 4.14
N ALA A 82 -4.36 7.12 3.24
CA ALA A 82 -3.50 6.13 2.61
C ALA A 82 -2.09 6.67 2.37
N VAL A 83 -1.09 5.81 2.40
CA VAL A 83 0.28 6.11 1.98
C VAL A 83 0.73 5.05 0.97
N ARG A 84 1.46 5.48 -0.06
CA ARG A 84 2.06 4.59 -1.06
C ARG A 84 3.56 4.54 -0.87
N LEU A 85 4.11 3.35 -0.78
CA LEU A 85 5.55 3.09 -0.59
C LEU A 85 6.15 2.73 -1.95
N ALA A 86 6.75 3.71 -2.61
CA ALA A 86 7.29 3.58 -3.96
C ALA A 86 8.66 2.89 -3.95
N MET A 87 8.67 1.55 -4.08
CA MET A 87 9.89 0.77 -4.16
C MET A 87 10.35 0.61 -5.59
N TYR A 88 11.26 1.46 -6.02
CA TYR A 88 11.85 1.40 -7.37
C TYR A 88 12.60 0.08 -7.62
N THR A 89 12.52 -0.39 -8.84
CA THR A 89 13.04 -1.69 -9.28
C THR A 89 14.39 -1.59 -9.95
N ALA A 90 14.51 -0.76 -10.99
CA ALA A 90 15.69 -0.68 -11.85
C ALA A 90 16.53 0.60 -11.65
N GLU A 91 16.00 1.63 -10.98
CA GLU A 91 16.68 2.88 -10.75
C GLU A 91 17.77 2.77 -9.67
N TYR A 92 18.37 3.91 -9.29
CA TYR A 92 19.43 4.00 -8.30
C TYR A 92 19.11 3.19 -7.02
N ASN A 93 19.97 2.24 -6.70
CA ASN A 93 19.77 1.33 -5.58
C ASN A 93 18.37 0.68 -5.54
N GLY A 94 17.79 0.44 -6.70
CA GLY A 94 16.50 -0.24 -6.83
C GLY A 94 16.55 -1.69 -6.36
N TYR A 95 15.40 -2.29 -6.18
CA TYR A 95 15.30 -3.65 -5.66
C TYR A 95 15.98 -4.70 -6.56
N CYS A 96 15.98 -4.47 -7.88
CA CYS A 96 16.55 -5.40 -8.86
C CYS A 96 18.00 -5.07 -9.25
N THR A 97 18.46 -3.84 -9.03
CA THR A 97 19.81 -3.37 -9.35
C THR A 97 20.75 -3.36 -8.16
N GLY A 98 20.22 -3.20 -6.96
CA GLY A 98 21.00 -3.25 -5.72
C GLY A 98 21.37 -4.68 -5.30
N ASP A 99 22.34 -4.77 -4.41
CA ASP A 99 22.79 -6.02 -3.82
C ASP A 99 21.80 -6.60 -2.79
N ALA A 100 22.15 -7.75 -2.22
CA ALA A 100 21.33 -8.41 -1.21
C ALA A 100 21.16 -7.58 0.08
N SER A 101 22.14 -6.73 0.44
CA SER A 101 22.06 -5.84 1.60
C SER A 101 21.05 -4.72 1.33
N ASN A 102 21.11 -4.12 0.14
CA ASN A 102 20.17 -3.11 -0.30
C ASN A 102 18.73 -3.64 -0.32
N ARG A 103 18.50 -4.84 -0.87
CA ARG A 103 17.17 -5.48 -0.85
C ARG A 103 16.63 -5.64 0.56
N ARG A 104 17.46 -6.05 1.52
CA ARG A 104 17.04 -6.15 2.93
C ARG A 104 16.68 -4.78 3.53
N LYS A 105 17.44 -3.72 3.20
CA LYS A 105 17.12 -2.34 3.64
C LYS A 105 15.78 -1.86 3.09
N LEU A 106 15.51 -2.08 1.79
CA LEU A 106 14.23 -1.72 1.15
C LEU A 106 13.06 -2.50 1.77
N GLU A 107 13.22 -3.79 2.01
CA GLU A 107 12.20 -4.60 2.67
C GLU A 107 11.95 -4.13 4.12
N ALA A 108 13.00 -3.77 4.86
CA ALA A 108 12.87 -3.21 6.21
C ALA A 108 12.17 -1.83 6.19
N CYS A 109 12.46 -1.01 5.18
CA CYS A 109 11.76 0.27 4.97
C CYS A 109 10.25 0.04 4.71
N ILE A 110 9.89 -0.94 3.89
CA ILE A 110 8.49 -1.33 3.67
C ILE A 110 7.86 -1.82 4.98
N ASP A 111 8.56 -2.65 5.76
CA ASP A 111 8.07 -3.15 7.04
C ASP A 111 7.76 -2.01 8.01
N ASN A 112 8.66 -1.03 8.09
CA ASN A 112 8.46 0.18 8.88
C ASN A 112 7.27 1.01 8.35
N GLY A 113 7.17 1.20 7.04
CA GLY A 113 6.07 1.92 6.41
C GLY A 113 4.71 1.28 6.71
N VAL A 114 4.61 -0.05 6.60
CA VAL A 114 3.38 -0.79 6.95
C VAL A 114 3.05 -0.62 8.44
N LYS A 115 4.05 -0.75 9.32
CA LYS A 115 3.88 -0.54 10.78
C LYS A 115 3.38 0.87 11.08
N TYR A 116 4.04 1.89 10.53
CA TYR A 116 3.73 3.29 10.80
C TYR A 116 2.36 3.70 10.25
N ALA A 117 2.01 3.23 9.04
CA ALA A 117 0.69 3.44 8.47
C ALA A 117 -0.41 2.78 9.32
N THR A 118 -0.18 1.55 9.77
CA THR A 118 -1.11 0.81 10.64
C THR A 118 -1.33 1.56 11.95
N ASN A 119 -0.26 2.01 12.61
CA ASN A 119 -0.33 2.78 13.86
C ASN A 119 -1.05 4.12 13.68
N ALA A 120 -0.88 4.76 12.50
CA ALA A 120 -1.56 6.01 12.18
C ALA A 120 -3.02 5.81 11.70
N GLY A 121 -3.50 4.58 11.59
CA GLY A 121 -4.84 4.29 11.09
C GLY A 121 -5.00 4.66 9.60
N MET A 122 -4.02 4.27 8.76
CA MET A 122 -4.01 4.50 7.32
C MET A 122 -3.88 3.19 6.55
N TYR A 123 -4.43 3.16 5.34
CA TYR A 123 -4.11 2.13 4.35
C TYR A 123 -2.69 2.35 3.83
N VAL A 124 -2.06 1.26 3.37
CA VAL A 124 -0.71 1.30 2.81
C VAL A 124 -0.67 0.51 1.51
N ILE A 125 -0.17 1.14 0.45
CA ILE A 125 0.06 0.54 -0.85
C ILE A 125 1.54 0.17 -0.93
N ILE A 126 1.84 -1.11 -1.12
CA ILE A 126 3.19 -1.59 -1.41
C ILE A 126 3.32 -1.64 -2.92
N ASP A 127 4.14 -0.75 -3.47
CA ASP A 127 4.27 -0.53 -4.88
C ASP A 127 5.60 -1.06 -5.43
N TRP A 128 5.50 -1.94 -6.42
CA TRP A 128 6.58 -2.38 -7.29
C TRP A 128 6.77 -1.34 -8.40
N HIS A 129 7.65 -0.37 -8.11
CA HIS A 129 7.76 0.86 -8.88
C HIS A 129 8.66 0.69 -10.11
N ILE A 130 8.11 0.06 -11.17
CA ILE A 130 8.80 0.03 -12.46
C ILE A 130 8.73 1.41 -13.12
N LEU A 131 9.81 1.80 -13.81
CA LEU A 131 9.90 3.04 -14.58
C LEU A 131 10.81 2.85 -15.80
N SER A 132 12.13 2.84 -15.65
CA SER A 132 13.07 2.58 -16.74
C SER A 132 13.01 1.14 -17.24
N ASP A 133 12.66 0.19 -16.40
CA ASP A 133 12.28 -1.18 -16.75
C ASP A 133 10.81 -1.28 -17.17
N GLY A 134 10.40 -0.46 -18.14
CA GLY A 134 9.00 -0.27 -18.57
C GLY A 134 8.22 -1.53 -18.92
N ASN A 135 8.90 -2.66 -19.19
CA ASN A 135 8.27 -3.96 -19.35
C ASN A 135 8.34 -4.75 -18.04
N PRO A 136 7.23 -4.95 -17.32
CA PRO A 136 7.23 -5.62 -16.00
C PRO A 136 7.69 -7.09 -16.07
N GLN A 137 7.76 -7.69 -17.26
CA GLN A 137 8.28 -9.05 -17.40
C GLN A 137 9.80 -9.13 -17.24
N GLN A 138 10.54 -8.02 -17.39
CA GLN A 138 12.00 -8.01 -17.21
C GLN A 138 12.40 -8.54 -15.83
N ASN A 139 11.73 -8.07 -14.79
CA ASN A 139 12.01 -8.44 -13.40
C ASN A 139 10.90 -9.33 -12.79
N GLN A 140 10.17 -10.10 -13.63
CA GLN A 140 8.99 -10.87 -13.20
C GLN A 140 9.32 -11.93 -12.13
N LYS A 141 10.51 -12.54 -12.17
CA LYS A 141 10.93 -13.57 -11.21
C LYS A 141 11.12 -12.95 -9.82
N GLU A 142 11.76 -11.80 -9.76
CA GLU A 142 12.00 -11.03 -8.56
C GLU A 142 10.68 -10.49 -7.98
N ALA A 143 9.83 -9.93 -8.84
CA ALA A 143 8.50 -9.47 -8.45
C ALA A 143 7.66 -10.60 -7.85
N LEU A 144 7.65 -11.78 -8.48
CA LEU A 144 6.91 -12.93 -7.96
C LEU A 144 7.42 -13.38 -6.58
N LYS A 145 8.74 -13.41 -6.39
CA LYS A 145 9.37 -13.76 -5.11
C LYS A 145 9.02 -12.72 -4.03
N PHE A 146 9.14 -11.45 -4.37
CA PHE A 146 8.83 -10.33 -3.50
C PHE A 146 7.36 -10.34 -3.05
N PHE A 147 6.42 -10.38 -3.98
CA PHE A 147 4.99 -10.34 -3.64
C PHE A 147 4.52 -11.59 -2.89
N LYS A 148 5.08 -12.78 -3.16
CA LYS A 148 4.80 -13.95 -2.33
C LYS A 148 5.25 -13.74 -0.89
N LYS A 149 6.44 -13.14 -0.67
CA LYS A 149 6.97 -12.82 0.65
C LYS A 149 6.08 -11.81 1.37
N MET A 150 5.72 -10.70 0.71
CA MET A 150 4.86 -9.65 1.27
C MET A 150 3.47 -10.19 1.57
N ALA A 151 2.86 -10.95 0.66
CA ALA A 151 1.55 -11.52 0.85
C ALA A 151 1.51 -12.55 2.01
N LYS A 152 2.54 -13.38 2.16
CA LYS A 152 2.69 -14.29 3.31
C LYS A 152 2.78 -13.51 4.62
N LYS A 153 3.59 -12.43 4.65
CA LYS A 153 3.83 -11.61 5.84
C LYS A 153 2.59 -10.84 6.26
N TYR A 154 1.90 -10.21 5.31
CA TYR A 154 0.81 -9.26 5.59
C TYR A 154 -0.61 -9.81 5.37
N LYS A 155 -0.80 -11.11 5.17
CA LYS A 155 -2.12 -11.73 4.91
C LYS A 155 -3.21 -11.38 5.94
N ASN A 156 -2.81 -11.06 7.17
CA ASN A 156 -3.71 -10.69 8.27
C ASN A 156 -3.85 -9.17 8.45
N ASN A 157 -3.08 -8.36 7.71
CA ASN A 157 -3.18 -6.91 7.72
C ASN A 157 -4.32 -6.48 6.80
N THR A 158 -5.34 -5.84 7.37
CA THR A 158 -6.53 -5.44 6.62
C THR A 158 -6.34 -4.16 5.82
N ASN A 159 -5.27 -3.42 6.10
CA ASN A 159 -4.95 -2.13 5.51
C ASN A 159 -3.86 -2.18 4.42
N VAL A 160 -3.35 -3.38 4.06
CA VAL A 160 -2.33 -3.53 3.01
C VAL A 160 -2.98 -3.76 1.65
N ILE A 161 -2.51 -3.03 0.65
CA ILE A 161 -2.86 -3.10 -0.77
C ILE A 161 -1.56 -3.34 -1.54
N TYR A 162 -1.61 -4.12 -2.62
CA TYR A 162 -0.45 -4.38 -3.48
C TYR A 162 -0.62 -3.71 -4.83
N GLU A 163 0.33 -2.88 -5.23
CA GLU A 163 0.45 -2.36 -6.58
C GLU A 163 1.58 -3.09 -7.30
N ILE A 164 1.21 -3.88 -8.30
CA ILE A 164 2.15 -4.88 -8.85
C ILE A 164 3.00 -4.39 -10.01
N CYS A 165 2.70 -3.24 -10.57
CA CYS A 165 3.55 -2.49 -11.50
C CYS A 165 3.07 -1.04 -11.60
N ASN A 166 3.99 -0.10 -11.40
CA ASN A 166 3.70 1.34 -11.41
C ASN A 166 3.32 1.85 -12.81
N GLU A 167 4.28 1.94 -13.71
CA GLU A 167 4.13 2.61 -15.00
C GLU A 167 4.73 1.79 -16.15
N PRO A 168 4.06 0.74 -16.62
CA PRO A 168 4.48 0.07 -17.85
C PRO A 168 4.56 1.06 -19.02
N ASN A 169 5.69 1.07 -19.73
CA ASN A 169 5.97 2.05 -20.78
C ASN A 169 6.83 1.45 -21.91
N GLY A 170 7.43 2.28 -22.78
CA GLY A 170 8.32 1.83 -23.84
C GLY A 170 7.61 0.93 -24.88
N GLY A 171 6.32 1.16 -25.15
CA GLY A 171 5.53 0.36 -26.08
C GLY A 171 5.09 -1.00 -25.52
N THR A 172 5.24 -1.23 -24.21
CA THR A 172 4.78 -2.46 -23.55
C THR A 172 3.26 -2.61 -23.68
N SER A 173 2.81 -3.65 -24.40
CA SER A 173 1.39 -3.89 -24.66
C SER A 173 0.61 -4.36 -23.45
N TRP A 174 -0.70 -4.09 -23.44
CA TRP A 174 -1.58 -4.62 -22.41
C TRP A 174 -1.53 -6.16 -22.30
N SER A 175 -1.41 -6.88 -23.42
CA SER A 175 -1.30 -8.34 -23.38
C SER A 175 -0.07 -8.83 -22.61
N THR A 176 1.05 -8.12 -22.72
CA THR A 176 2.29 -8.39 -21.97
C THR A 176 2.09 -8.11 -20.48
N ILE A 177 1.51 -6.96 -20.14
CA ILE A 177 1.21 -6.57 -18.76
C ILE A 177 0.22 -7.56 -18.14
N LYS A 178 -0.83 -7.94 -18.86
CA LYS A 178 -1.85 -8.89 -18.38
C LYS A 178 -1.25 -10.26 -18.04
N LYS A 179 -0.36 -10.79 -18.89
CA LYS A 179 0.36 -12.06 -18.60
C LYS A 179 1.20 -11.96 -17.33
N TYR A 180 1.93 -10.87 -17.15
CA TYR A 180 2.67 -10.57 -15.93
C TYR A 180 1.73 -10.51 -14.73
N ALA A 181 0.69 -9.67 -14.81
CA ALA A 181 -0.26 -9.44 -13.72
C ALA A 181 -0.91 -10.74 -13.24
N GLU A 182 -1.40 -11.58 -14.15
CA GLU A 182 -2.02 -12.85 -13.80
C GLU A 182 -1.07 -13.78 -13.04
N LYS A 183 0.22 -13.79 -13.39
CA LYS A 183 1.23 -14.58 -12.69
C LYS A 183 1.50 -14.05 -11.28
N ILE A 184 1.62 -12.73 -11.12
CA ILE A 184 1.84 -12.09 -9.82
C ILE A 184 0.61 -12.25 -8.93
N ILE A 185 -0.58 -11.97 -9.46
CA ILE A 185 -1.85 -12.15 -8.75
C ILE A 185 -1.99 -13.59 -8.22
N LYS A 186 -1.72 -14.59 -9.06
CA LYS A 186 -1.71 -16.00 -8.63
C LYS A 186 -0.75 -16.21 -7.45
N GLY A 187 0.45 -15.61 -7.50
CA GLY A 187 1.43 -15.69 -6.41
C GLY A 187 0.95 -15.06 -5.11
N ILE A 188 0.35 -13.88 -5.18
CA ILE A 188 -0.23 -13.19 -4.00
C ILE A 188 -1.38 -14.02 -3.42
N ARG A 189 -2.29 -14.53 -4.26
CA ARG A 189 -3.47 -15.31 -3.85
C ARG A 189 -3.14 -16.63 -3.17
N THR A 190 -1.92 -17.15 -3.31
CA THR A 190 -1.44 -18.31 -2.55
C THR A 190 -1.48 -18.03 -1.04
N TYR A 191 -1.26 -16.79 -0.62
CA TYR A 191 -1.16 -16.40 0.78
C TYR A 191 -2.27 -15.44 1.23
N ASP A 192 -2.59 -14.42 0.43
CA ASP A 192 -3.64 -13.44 0.71
C ASP A 192 -4.73 -13.48 -0.36
N LYS A 193 -5.78 -14.24 -0.08
CA LYS A 193 -6.93 -14.44 -0.99
C LYS A 193 -7.84 -13.21 -1.07
N LYS A 194 -7.69 -12.24 -0.16
CA LYS A 194 -8.64 -11.11 0.02
C LYS A 194 -8.04 -9.73 -0.31
N ALA A 195 -6.71 -9.62 -0.47
CA ALA A 195 -6.06 -8.35 -0.75
C ALA A 195 -6.64 -7.65 -1.98
N VAL A 196 -6.69 -6.32 -1.95
CA VAL A 196 -6.87 -5.50 -3.15
C VAL A 196 -5.52 -5.43 -3.87
N ILE A 197 -5.55 -5.59 -5.19
CA ILE A 197 -4.37 -5.56 -6.06
C ILE A 197 -4.60 -4.51 -7.14
N LEU A 198 -3.64 -3.60 -7.31
CA LEU A 198 -3.62 -2.59 -8.34
C LEU A 198 -2.70 -3.04 -9.46
N VAL A 199 -3.15 -2.87 -10.70
CA VAL A 199 -2.41 -3.23 -11.91
C VAL A 199 -2.21 -1.99 -12.76
N GLY A 200 -0.95 -1.62 -13.02
CA GLY A 200 -0.61 -0.57 -13.96
C GLY A 200 -1.05 -0.92 -15.39
N THR A 201 -1.35 0.10 -16.17
CA THR A 201 -1.80 -0.04 -17.57
C THR A 201 -0.74 0.49 -18.54
N PRO A 202 -0.85 0.28 -19.85
CA PRO A 202 0.17 0.74 -20.80
C PRO A 202 0.36 2.27 -20.75
N ASN A 203 1.43 2.73 -21.41
CA ASN A 203 1.72 4.14 -21.63
C ASN A 203 1.73 4.96 -20.32
N TRP A 204 2.63 4.56 -19.38
CA TRP A 204 2.73 5.16 -18.04
C TRP A 204 1.42 5.14 -17.25
N SER A 205 0.71 4.03 -17.31
CA SER A 205 -0.60 3.82 -16.67
C SER A 205 -1.69 4.82 -17.15
N GLN A 206 -1.67 5.21 -18.43
CA GLN A 206 -2.66 6.11 -19.03
C GLN A 206 -3.72 5.38 -19.88
N ASP A 207 -3.43 4.15 -20.33
CA ASP A 207 -4.30 3.43 -21.27
C ASP A 207 -5.20 2.42 -20.55
N VAL A 208 -5.98 2.90 -19.59
CA VAL A 208 -6.90 2.07 -18.78
C VAL A 208 -8.04 1.49 -19.65
N ASP A 209 -8.41 2.16 -20.74
CA ASP A 209 -9.37 1.72 -21.73
C ASP A 209 -8.96 0.41 -22.40
N GLN A 210 -7.65 0.20 -22.68
CA GLN A 210 -7.14 -1.06 -23.20
C GLN A 210 -7.32 -2.21 -22.19
N ALA A 211 -7.11 -1.95 -20.92
CA ALA A 211 -7.37 -2.94 -19.87
C ALA A 211 -8.86 -3.29 -19.79
N ALA A 212 -9.74 -2.31 -19.99
CA ALA A 212 -11.19 -2.50 -20.00
C ALA A 212 -11.69 -3.38 -21.14
N LEU A 213 -11.03 -3.33 -22.32
CA LEU A 213 -11.37 -4.20 -23.46
C LEU A 213 -11.08 -5.67 -23.18
N SER A 214 -10.06 -5.98 -22.41
CA SER A 214 -9.63 -7.35 -22.11
C SER A 214 -9.05 -7.47 -20.68
N PRO A 215 -9.85 -7.27 -19.63
CA PRO A 215 -9.35 -7.29 -18.26
C PRO A 215 -8.65 -8.61 -17.92
N VAL A 216 -7.93 -8.67 -16.80
CA VAL A 216 -7.37 -9.93 -16.30
C VAL A 216 -8.44 -11.02 -16.24
N SER A 217 -8.06 -12.27 -16.48
CA SER A 217 -8.99 -13.40 -16.57
C SER A 217 -9.90 -13.49 -15.35
N LYS A 218 -11.16 -13.91 -15.55
CA LYS A 218 -12.19 -13.98 -14.50
C LYS A 218 -11.71 -14.65 -13.22
N LYS A 219 -10.91 -15.71 -13.31
CA LYS A 219 -10.33 -16.42 -12.16
C LYS A 219 -9.38 -15.60 -11.28
N TYR A 220 -8.82 -14.48 -11.81
CA TYR A 220 -7.89 -13.60 -11.10
C TYR A 220 -8.49 -12.25 -10.75
N ARG A 221 -9.67 -11.90 -11.27
CA ARG A 221 -10.27 -10.54 -11.24
C ARG A 221 -10.75 -10.10 -9.86
N LYS A 222 -10.99 -11.02 -8.93
CA LYS A 222 -11.52 -10.66 -7.61
C LYS A 222 -10.59 -9.68 -6.88
N ASN A 223 -11.12 -8.54 -6.48
CA ASN A 223 -10.39 -7.45 -5.80
C ASN A 223 -9.17 -6.95 -6.59
N VAL A 224 -9.31 -6.82 -7.90
CA VAL A 224 -8.33 -6.18 -8.77
C VAL A 224 -8.88 -4.84 -9.22
N MET A 225 -8.04 -3.82 -9.23
CA MET A 225 -8.29 -2.49 -9.80
C MET A 225 -7.16 -2.17 -10.79
N TYR A 226 -7.41 -1.22 -11.67
CA TYR A 226 -6.46 -0.78 -12.69
C TYR A 226 -6.09 0.67 -12.44
N THR A 227 -4.82 1.00 -12.65
CA THR A 227 -4.30 2.34 -12.36
C THR A 227 -4.48 3.25 -13.55
N LEU A 228 -4.89 4.49 -13.30
CA LEU A 228 -4.81 5.60 -14.21
C LEU A 228 -3.94 6.68 -13.59
N HIS A 229 -2.81 7.00 -14.23
CA HIS A 229 -1.92 8.09 -13.81
C HIS A 229 -2.13 9.33 -14.67
N PHE A 230 -2.05 10.51 -14.07
CA PHE A 230 -2.20 11.75 -14.81
C PHE A 230 -1.50 12.92 -14.12
N TYR A 231 -1.14 13.90 -14.91
CA TYR A 231 -0.71 15.22 -14.48
C TYR A 231 -1.84 16.21 -14.73
N ALA A 232 -2.44 16.76 -13.70
CA ALA A 232 -3.65 17.58 -13.79
C ALA A 232 -3.49 18.81 -14.72
N ALA A 233 -2.27 19.36 -14.84
CA ALA A 233 -2.01 20.52 -15.69
C ALA A 233 -1.99 20.18 -17.19
N THR A 234 -1.57 18.98 -17.58
CA THR A 234 -1.30 18.61 -18.98
C THR A 234 -2.24 17.56 -19.55
N HIS A 235 -2.74 16.65 -18.74
CA HIS A 235 -3.67 15.61 -19.14
C HIS A 235 -5.10 16.13 -19.02
N LYS A 236 -5.75 16.32 -20.16
CA LYS A 236 -7.07 16.97 -20.28
C LYS A 236 -8.17 15.95 -20.61
N GLU A 237 -9.08 16.33 -21.48
CA GLU A 237 -10.28 15.58 -21.83
C GLU A 237 -9.96 14.18 -22.36
N TRP A 238 -9.01 14.10 -23.27
CA TRP A 238 -8.61 12.83 -23.89
C TRP A 238 -8.30 11.70 -22.89
N LEU A 239 -7.76 12.04 -21.70
CA LEU A 239 -7.48 11.03 -20.68
C LEU A 239 -8.72 10.75 -19.81
N ARG A 240 -9.57 11.77 -19.60
CA ARG A 240 -10.87 11.57 -18.95
C ARG A 240 -11.77 10.66 -19.77
N ASP A 241 -11.76 10.79 -21.10
CA ASP A 241 -12.50 9.93 -22.03
C ASP A 241 -12.07 8.46 -21.90
N LYS A 242 -10.77 8.19 -21.79
CA LYS A 242 -10.26 6.83 -21.52
C LYS A 242 -10.76 6.27 -20.19
N ALA A 243 -10.75 7.11 -19.15
CA ALA A 243 -11.28 6.73 -17.85
C ALA A 243 -12.79 6.41 -17.92
N GLN A 244 -13.56 7.28 -18.60
CA GLN A 244 -15.00 7.08 -18.79
C GLN A 244 -15.28 5.81 -19.60
N ALA A 245 -14.57 5.60 -20.71
CA ALA A 245 -14.70 4.38 -21.51
C ALA A 245 -14.42 3.10 -20.71
N ALA A 246 -13.47 3.14 -19.77
CA ALA A 246 -13.19 2.03 -18.89
C ALA A 246 -14.32 1.78 -17.87
N LEU A 247 -14.85 2.84 -17.27
CA LEU A 247 -15.99 2.76 -16.34
C LEU A 247 -17.24 2.23 -17.02
N ASP A 248 -17.55 2.67 -18.26
CA ASP A 248 -18.70 2.23 -19.05
C ASP A 248 -18.63 0.72 -19.37
N LYS A 249 -17.44 0.15 -19.39
CA LYS A 249 -17.22 -1.31 -19.52
C LYS A 249 -17.22 -2.05 -18.18
N GLY A 250 -17.44 -1.34 -17.08
CA GLY A 250 -17.53 -1.92 -15.74
C GLY A 250 -16.17 -2.25 -15.10
N LEU A 251 -15.10 -1.55 -15.52
CA LEU A 251 -13.76 -1.72 -14.96
C LEU A 251 -13.60 -0.92 -13.68
#